data_a08b61536e5d55fdacd1a9853253708e
#
_entry.id   a08b61536e5d55fdacd1a9853253708e
#
_cell.length_a   1.000
_cell.length_b   1.000
_cell.length_c   1.000
_cell.angle_alpha   90.00
_cell.angle_beta   90.00
_cell.angle_gamma   90.00
#
_symmetry.space_group_name_H-M   'P 1'
#
loop_
_entity.id
_entity.type
_entity.pdbx_description
1 polymer ?
#
loop_
_entity_poly.entity_id
_entity_poly.type
_entity_poly.pdbx_seq_one_letter_code
_entity_poly.pdbx_strand_id
1 'polypeptide(L)'
;MKSVLLISNQHPNENGIGNPIMYRMEQALLRNKRVSKVKFVPFFNNLKSLWQIRHTAHDYDIIHIHFGGLYALIIRIILIGIAKPMFITFHGTDIHAKSLQSAKSRLLRWKIILNQKASFMSIRLFDRCGFVSENMLDYIPQNIKKKYYHKFFIQSLGVDYNTFTISSKEKAQDDLHFPRGKYILFSDVSNSSIKRRDLAEAIVAHLGTHYKLLVMCGVKPCDVPTYINASDLVLLTSDEEGSPNIIREALALNKPFFSVKVGDAAKQLEGLENSTIISRNPIEAANTIKEYMSKEYVDFTRTKLQDVLDFNIINERIIDLYEQI
;
A
#
# COMPACT_ATOMS: atom_id res chain seq x y z
N MET A 1 -17.48 22.17 4.25
CA MET A 1 -17.06 20.86 4.81
C MET A 1 -17.86 19.76 4.13
N LYS A 2 -17.23 18.79 3.52
CA LYS A 2 -17.89 17.68 2.81
C LYS A 2 -18.00 16.45 3.71
N SER A 3 -19.06 15.67 3.54
CA SER A 3 -19.20 14.34 4.14
C SER A 3 -18.77 13.27 3.14
N VAL A 4 -18.03 12.23 3.59
CA VAL A 4 -17.38 11.25 2.73
C VAL A 4 -17.81 9.82 3.08
N LEU A 5 -18.32 9.09 2.11
CA LEU A 5 -18.57 7.65 2.20
C LEU A 5 -17.43 6.89 1.57
N LEU A 6 -16.69 6.12 2.35
CA LEU A 6 -15.63 5.22 1.88
C LEU A 6 -16.19 3.82 1.67
N ILE A 7 -15.87 3.20 0.53
CA ILE A 7 -16.32 1.84 0.18
C ILE A 7 -15.12 1.02 -0.28
N SER A 8 -14.98 -0.20 0.26
CA SER A 8 -13.93 -1.13 -0.15
C SER A 8 -14.35 -2.58 0.04
N ASN A 9 -13.80 -3.46 -0.79
CA ASN A 9 -13.87 -4.91 -0.62
C ASN A 9 -12.68 -5.44 0.24
N GLN A 10 -11.78 -4.56 0.65
CA GLN A 10 -10.67 -4.85 1.53
C GLN A 10 -10.96 -4.21 2.89
N HIS A 11 -11.20 -5.02 3.90
CA HIS A 11 -11.46 -4.56 5.26
C HIS A 11 -10.66 -5.42 6.26
N PRO A 12 -10.22 -4.87 7.37
CA PRO A 12 -9.66 -5.67 8.45
C PRO A 12 -10.70 -6.67 8.96
N ASN A 13 -10.24 -7.85 9.37
CA ASN A 13 -11.09 -8.80 10.08
C ASN A 13 -11.42 -8.30 11.51
N GLU A 14 -12.26 -9.05 12.25
CA GLU A 14 -12.67 -8.71 13.62
C GLU A 14 -11.48 -8.54 14.59
N ASN A 15 -10.34 -9.18 14.30
CA ASN A 15 -9.11 -9.04 15.08
C ASN A 15 -8.20 -7.90 14.60
N GLY A 16 -8.67 -7.05 13.66
CA GLY A 16 -7.89 -5.98 13.06
C GLY A 16 -6.79 -6.44 12.11
N ILE A 17 -6.76 -7.74 11.75
CA ILE A 17 -5.79 -8.32 10.81
C ILE A 17 -6.33 -8.14 9.40
N GLY A 18 -5.52 -7.61 8.49
CA GLY A 18 -5.86 -7.39 7.09
C GLY A 18 -5.28 -6.10 6.56
N ASN A 19 -5.88 -5.58 5.48
CA ASN A 19 -5.38 -4.36 4.87
C ASN A 19 -5.76 -3.13 5.72
N PRO A 20 -4.81 -2.47 6.39
CA PRO A 20 -5.10 -1.36 7.31
C PRO A 20 -5.37 -0.03 6.57
N ILE A 21 -5.24 0.00 5.24
CA ILE A 21 -5.32 1.23 4.44
C ILE A 21 -6.64 1.97 4.68
N MET A 22 -7.76 1.24 4.62
CA MET A 22 -9.08 1.84 4.76
C MET A 22 -9.31 2.39 6.16
N TYR A 23 -8.90 1.64 7.19
CA TYR A 23 -8.97 2.11 8.57
C TYR A 23 -8.14 3.38 8.78
N ARG A 24 -6.88 3.38 8.32
CA ARG A 24 -6.00 4.55 8.42
C ARG A 24 -6.61 5.76 7.70
N MET A 25 -7.14 5.57 6.50
CA MET A 25 -7.76 6.65 5.73
C MET A 25 -9.01 7.20 6.42
N GLU A 26 -9.88 6.34 6.92
CA GLU A 26 -11.07 6.75 7.69
C GLU A 26 -10.65 7.59 8.91
N GLN A 27 -9.68 7.10 9.71
CA GLN A 27 -9.20 7.82 10.89
C GLN A 27 -8.59 9.19 10.56
N ALA A 28 -7.84 9.29 9.47
CA ALA A 28 -7.27 10.57 9.06
C ALA A 28 -8.32 11.58 8.60
N LEU A 29 -9.29 11.13 7.83
CA LEU A 29 -10.40 11.99 7.42
C LEU A 29 -11.26 12.44 8.61
N LEU A 30 -11.50 11.53 9.58
CA LEU A 30 -12.24 11.86 10.81
C LEU A 30 -11.54 12.91 11.69
N ARG A 31 -10.20 12.92 11.71
CA ARG A 31 -9.40 13.90 12.46
C ARG A 31 -9.32 15.26 11.76
N ASN A 32 -9.66 15.31 10.48
CA ASN A 32 -9.54 16.55 9.71
C ASN A 32 -10.76 17.45 9.88
N LYS A 33 -10.52 18.69 10.33
CA LYS A 33 -11.59 19.66 10.59
C LYS A 33 -12.36 20.13 9.34
N ARG A 34 -11.83 19.87 8.14
CA ARG A 34 -12.47 20.22 6.84
C ARG A 34 -13.47 19.17 6.37
N VAL A 35 -13.53 18.02 7.04
CA VAL A 35 -14.48 16.94 6.75
C VAL A 35 -15.56 16.92 7.83
N SER A 36 -16.83 16.96 7.42
CA SER A 36 -17.95 17.01 8.36
C SER A 36 -18.33 15.65 8.94
N LYS A 37 -18.19 14.60 8.12
CA LYS A 37 -18.59 13.24 8.47
C LYS A 37 -17.88 12.24 7.56
N VAL A 38 -17.42 11.13 8.13
CA VAL A 38 -16.85 10.00 7.37
C VAL A 38 -17.51 8.72 7.81
N LYS A 39 -17.75 7.82 6.88
CA LYS A 39 -18.19 6.45 7.17
C LYS A 39 -17.53 5.49 6.20
N PHE A 40 -16.96 4.43 6.72
CA PHE A 40 -16.53 3.29 5.95
C PHE A 40 -17.62 2.24 5.89
N VAL A 41 -17.95 1.77 4.68
CA VAL A 41 -18.89 0.66 4.45
C VAL A 41 -18.17 -0.44 3.68
N PRO A 42 -17.95 -1.60 4.31
CA PRO A 42 -17.35 -2.73 3.63
C PRO A 42 -18.28 -3.32 2.57
N PHE A 43 -17.71 -3.67 1.42
CA PHE A 43 -18.43 -4.41 0.39
C PHE A 43 -18.30 -5.92 0.64
N PHE A 44 -19.39 -6.55 0.94
CA PHE A 44 -19.55 -8.01 0.91
C PHE A 44 -20.37 -8.39 -0.33
N ASN A 45 -20.00 -9.47 -0.99
CA ASN A 45 -20.70 -9.93 -2.19
C ASN A 45 -22.09 -10.53 -1.85
N ASN A 46 -22.99 -9.71 -1.29
CA ASN A 46 -24.34 -10.09 -0.94
C ASN A 46 -25.31 -8.89 -1.07
N LEU A 47 -26.59 -9.18 -1.22
CA LEU A 47 -27.65 -8.18 -1.41
C LEU A 47 -27.76 -7.18 -0.25
N LYS A 48 -27.53 -7.61 0.98
CA LYS A 48 -27.59 -6.75 2.17
C LYS A 48 -26.54 -5.66 2.10
N SER A 49 -25.30 -6.00 1.73
CA SER A 49 -24.23 -5.02 1.55
C SER A 49 -24.54 -4.02 0.42
N LEU A 50 -25.05 -4.49 -0.71
CA LEU A 50 -25.44 -3.65 -1.83
C LEU A 50 -26.54 -2.66 -1.43
N TRP A 51 -27.57 -3.14 -0.75
CA TRP A 51 -28.65 -2.28 -0.24
C TRP A 51 -28.14 -1.25 0.77
N GLN A 52 -27.29 -1.68 1.71
CA GLN A 52 -26.67 -0.79 2.70
C GLN A 52 -25.86 0.33 2.02
N ILE A 53 -25.02 -0.01 1.04
CA ILE A 53 -24.22 0.96 0.28
C ILE A 53 -25.13 1.99 -0.38
N ARG A 54 -26.15 1.53 -1.12
CA ARG A 54 -27.08 2.41 -1.83
C ARG A 54 -27.83 3.34 -0.87
N HIS A 55 -28.35 2.80 0.22
CA HIS A 55 -29.09 3.59 1.21
C HIS A 55 -28.19 4.63 1.89
N THR A 56 -26.99 4.21 2.33
CA THR A 56 -26.04 5.09 2.98
C THR A 56 -25.53 6.21 2.05
N ALA A 57 -25.40 5.94 0.76
CA ALA A 57 -24.85 6.89 -0.21
C ALA A 57 -25.65 8.20 -0.33
N HIS A 58 -26.94 8.19 -0.01
CA HIS A 58 -27.77 9.39 -0.02
C HIS A 58 -27.36 10.43 1.03
N ASP A 59 -26.81 9.99 2.15
CA ASP A 59 -26.47 10.82 3.32
C ASP A 59 -25.08 11.46 3.24
N TYR A 60 -24.36 11.32 2.12
CA TYR A 60 -22.98 11.78 1.94
C TYR A 60 -22.85 12.64 0.69
N ASP A 61 -21.91 13.59 0.74
CA ASP A 61 -21.62 14.49 -0.39
C ASP A 61 -20.70 13.85 -1.41
N ILE A 62 -19.78 13.02 -0.95
CA ILE A 62 -18.75 12.34 -1.75
C ILE A 62 -18.82 10.83 -1.53
N ILE A 63 -18.71 10.06 -2.60
CA ILE A 63 -18.58 8.60 -2.54
C ILE A 63 -17.20 8.25 -3.07
N HIS A 64 -16.35 7.63 -2.25
CA HIS A 64 -15.01 7.23 -2.64
C HIS A 64 -14.82 5.72 -2.49
N ILE A 65 -14.60 5.07 -3.62
CA ILE A 65 -14.42 3.62 -3.71
C ILE A 65 -12.92 3.33 -3.81
N HIS A 66 -12.44 2.39 -3.02
CA HIS A 66 -11.06 1.92 -3.07
C HIS A 66 -10.98 0.53 -3.69
N PHE A 67 -9.96 0.33 -4.52
CA PHE A 67 -9.73 -0.80 -5.42
C PHE A 67 -10.70 -0.82 -6.61
N GLY A 68 -10.18 -1.18 -7.77
CA GLY A 68 -10.92 -1.35 -9.00
C GLY A 68 -11.50 -2.76 -9.17
N GLY A 69 -11.89 -3.07 -10.39
CA GLY A 69 -12.40 -4.38 -10.78
C GLY A 69 -13.91 -4.49 -10.83
N LEU A 70 -14.38 -5.73 -10.91
CA LEU A 70 -15.82 -6.02 -11.09
C LEU A 70 -16.67 -5.47 -9.96
N TYR A 71 -16.19 -5.52 -8.71
CA TYR A 71 -16.98 -5.03 -7.60
C TYR A 71 -17.24 -3.52 -7.69
N ALA A 72 -16.24 -2.74 -8.14
CA ALA A 72 -16.39 -1.30 -8.33
C ALA A 72 -17.43 -0.97 -9.40
N LEU A 73 -17.49 -1.75 -10.49
CA LEU A 73 -18.56 -1.64 -11.48
C LEU A 73 -19.93 -1.98 -10.91
N ILE A 74 -20.04 -3.05 -10.11
CA ILE A 74 -21.29 -3.42 -9.44
C ILE A 74 -21.76 -2.26 -8.56
N ILE A 75 -20.89 -1.70 -7.73
CA ILE A 75 -21.24 -0.55 -6.90
C ILE A 75 -21.66 0.63 -7.78
N ARG A 76 -20.95 0.92 -8.86
CA ARG A 76 -21.32 2.02 -9.76
C ARG A 76 -22.70 1.84 -10.39
N ILE A 77 -23.07 0.59 -10.70
CA ILE A 77 -24.41 0.25 -11.25
C ILE A 77 -25.50 0.46 -10.18
N ILE A 78 -25.30 -0.02 -8.97
CA ILE A 78 -26.33 0.15 -7.91
C ILE A 78 -26.48 1.60 -7.44
N LEU A 79 -25.47 2.44 -7.70
CA LEU A 79 -25.53 3.87 -7.42
C LEU A 79 -26.04 4.71 -8.59
N ILE A 80 -26.57 4.08 -9.64
CA ILE A 80 -27.26 4.81 -10.74
C ILE A 80 -28.44 5.61 -10.15
N GLY A 81 -28.56 6.87 -10.56
CA GLY A 81 -29.56 7.81 -10.05
C GLY A 81 -29.17 8.57 -8.79
N ILE A 82 -28.02 8.26 -8.17
CA ILE A 82 -27.43 9.07 -7.09
C ILE A 82 -26.52 10.12 -7.71
N ALA A 83 -26.98 11.39 -7.69
CA ALA A 83 -26.25 12.54 -8.24
C ALA A 83 -25.20 13.05 -7.25
N LYS A 84 -24.23 12.22 -6.91
CA LYS A 84 -23.11 12.58 -6.03
C LYS A 84 -21.79 12.31 -6.74
N PRO A 85 -20.75 13.15 -6.56
CA PRO A 85 -19.41 12.90 -7.09
C PRO A 85 -18.86 11.56 -6.61
N MET A 86 -18.33 10.77 -7.55
CA MET A 86 -17.81 9.43 -7.27
C MET A 86 -16.33 9.34 -7.62
N PHE A 87 -15.52 9.04 -6.62
CA PHE A 87 -14.09 8.83 -6.71
C PHE A 87 -13.79 7.33 -6.70
N ILE A 88 -12.73 6.94 -7.41
CA ILE A 88 -12.15 5.61 -7.30
C ILE A 88 -10.64 5.72 -7.14
N THR A 89 -10.04 4.98 -6.19
CA THR A 89 -8.58 4.86 -6.07
C THR A 89 -8.14 3.42 -6.32
N PHE A 90 -7.22 3.26 -7.28
CA PHE A 90 -6.61 2.00 -7.66
C PHE A 90 -5.33 1.77 -6.86
N HIS A 91 -5.10 0.49 -6.43
CA HIS A 91 -4.03 0.12 -5.51
C HIS A 91 -2.93 -0.76 -6.11
N GLY A 92 -3.01 -1.13 -7.39
CA GLY A 92 -1.99 -1.87 -8.12
C GLY A 92 -2.54 -3.13 -8.80
N THR A 93 -2.76 -4.21 -8.08
CA THR A 93 -3.23 -5.50 -8.62
C THR A 93 -4.57 -5.41 -9.37
N ASP A 94 -5.31 -4.37 -9.14
CA ASP A 94 -6.58 -4.05 -9.80
C ASP A 94 -6.40 -3.37 -11.18
N ILE A 95 -5.22 -2.82 -11.48
CA ILE A 95 -4.89 -2.18 -12.76
C ILE A 95 -3.92 -3.02 -13.59
N HIS A 96 -2.85 -3.54 -12.97
CA HIS A 96 -1.90 -4.36 -13.69
C HIS A 96 -2.30 -5.84 -13.63
N ALA A 97 -2.21 -6.53 -14.76
CA ALA A 97 -2.51 -7.96 -14.85
C ALA A 97 -1.24 -8.82 -14.80
N LYS A 98 -0.21 -8.41 -14.03
CA LYS A 98 1.05 -9.17 -13.93
C LYS A 98 0.84 -10.58 -13.42
N SER A 99 -0.11 -10.78 -12.50
CA SER A 99 -0.52 -12.11 -12.02
C SER A 99 -1.01 -13.07 -13.10
N LEU A 100 -1.21 -12.61 -14.35
CA LEU A 100 -1.47 -13.50 -15.48
C LEU A 100 -0.32 -14.47 -15.76
N GLN A 101 0.93 -14.07 -15.48
CA GLN A 101 2.10 -14.92 -15.72
C GLN A 101 2.17 -16.09 -14.72
N SER A 102 1.74 -15.86 -13.49
CA SER A 102 1.71 -16.85 -12.40
C SER A 102 0.39 -17.63 -12.29
N ALA A 103 -0.61 -17.28 -13.10
CA ALA A 103 -1.93 -17.89 -13.03
C ALA A 103 -1.92 -19.36 -13.52
N LYS A 104 -2.15 -20.29 -12.57
CA LYS A 104 -2.08 -21.75 -12.78
C LYS A 104 -3.24 -22.32 -13.59
N SER A 105 -4.35 -21.60 -13.77
CA SER A 105 -5.51 -22.10 -14.51
C SER A 105 -6.06 -21.09 -15.53
N ARG A 106 -6.68 -21.62 -16.60
CA ARG A 106 -7.37 -20.76 -17.60
C ARG A 106 -8.46 -19.90 -16.97
N LEU A 107 -9.22 -20.47 -16.03
CA LEU A 107 -10.29 -19.74 -15.34
C LEU A 107 -9.73 -18.56 -14.52
N LEU A 108 -8.62 -18.75 -13.82
CA LEU A 108 -7.96 -17.67 -13.07
C LEU A 108 -7.47 -16.57 -14.02
N ARG A 109 -6.86 -16.93 -15.15
CA ARG A 109 -6.44 -15.95 -16.17
C ARG A 109 -7.61 -15.13 -16.69
N TRP A 110 -8.74 -15.76 -17.01
CA TRP A 110 -9.96 -15.05 -17.42
C TRP A 110 -10.48 -14.10 -16.35
N LYS A 111 -10.50 -14.52 -15.08
CA LYS A 111 -10.90 -13.66 -13.95
C LYS A 111 -10.01 -12.42 -13.85
N ILE A 112 -8.70 -12.57 -13.95
CA ILE A 112 -7.73 -11.45 -13.90
C ILE A 112 -7.98 -10.47 -15.04
N ILE A 113 -8.11 -10.97 -16.28
CA ILE A 113 -8.38 -10.14 -17.46
C ILE A 113 -9.71 -9.40 -17.32
N LEU A 114 -10.75 -10.08 -16.88
CA LEU A 114 -12.07 -9.49 -16.71
C LEU A 114 -12.04 -8.39 -15.64
N ASN A 115 -11.35 -8.65 -14.52
CA ASN A 115 -11.20 -7.68 -13.45
C ASN A 115 -10.43 -6.43 -13.92
N GLN A 116 -9.35 -6.59 -14.69
CA GLN A 116 -8.60 -5.47 -15.27
C GLN A 116 -9.45 -4.67 -16.28
N LYS A 117 -10.21 -5.35 -17.16
CA LYS A 117 -11.13 -4.67 -18.08
C LYS A 117 -12.20 -3.88 -17.33
N ALA A 118 -12.70 -4.43 -16.22
CA ALA A 118 -13.65 -3.75 -15.35
C ALA A 118 -13.03 -2.50 -14.71
N SER A 119 -11.76 -2.54 -14.30
CA SER A 119 -11.04 -1.36 -13.82
C SER A 119 -10.91 -0.28 -14.89
N PHE A 120 -10.58 -0.64 -16.13
CA PHE A 120 -10.54 0.32 -17.24
C PHE A 120 -11.92 0.91 -17.58
N MET A 121 -12.99 0.13 -17.41
CA MET A 121 -14.36 0.65 -17.53
C MET A 121 -14.66 1.63 -16.40
N SER A 122 -14.23 1.35 -15.18
CA SER A 122 -14.41 2.23 -14.02
C SER A 122 -13.78 3.62 -14.27
N ILE A 123 -12.61 3.72 -14.92
CA ILE A 123 -11.99 5.00 -15.31
C ILE A 123 -12.96 5.87 -16.13
N ARG A 124 -13.80 5.25 -16.96
CA ARG A 124 -14.78 5.99 -17.79
C ARG A 124 -15.97 6.50 -16.97
N LEU A 125 -16.38 5.73 -15.97
CA LEU A 125 -17.65 5.90 -15.26
C LEU A 125 -17.55 6.74 -13.98
N PHE A 126 -16.36 6.88 -13.42
CA PHE A 126 -16.11 7.66 -12.22
C PHE A 126 -15.68 9.09 -12.56
N ASP A 127 -15.94 10.04 -11.65
CA ASP A 127 -15.64 11.46 -11.86
C ASP A 127 -14.17 11.78 -11.65
N ARG A 128 -13.53 11.10 -10.67
CA ARG A 128 -12.09 11.18 -10.37
C ARG A 128 -11.49 9.80 -10.17
N CYS A 129 -10.27 9.62 -10.63
CA CYS A 129 -9.55 8.34 -10.62
C CYS A 129 -8.17 8.53 -9.99
N GLY A 130 -8.01 8.04 -8.77
CA GLY A 130 -6.77 8.04 -8.03
C GLY A 130 -5.91 6.81 -8.31
N PHE A 131 -4.60 6.98 -8.28
CA PHE A 131 -3.62 5.91 -8.41
C PHE A 131 -2.60 6.06 -7.29
N VAL A 132 -2.27 4.97 -6.59
CA VAL A 132 -1.32 5.04 -5.46
C VAL A 132 0.12 5.31 -5.87
N SER A 133 0.44 5.16 -7.16
CA SER A 133 1.72 5.57 -7.73
C SER A 133 1.60 5.95 -9.20
N GLU A 134 2.51 6.80 -9.66
CA GLU A 134 2.59 7.26 -11.05
C GLU A 134 2.82 6.11 -12.04
N ASN A 135 3.63 5.13 -11.65
CA ASN A 135 3.96 3.96 -12.46
C ASN A 135 2.73 3.14 -12.86
N MET A 136 1.63 3.27 -12.10
CA MET A 136 0.38 2.60 -12.46
C MET A 136 -0.23 3.13 -13.76
N LEU A 137 0.05 4.38 -14.12
CA LEU A 137 -0.42 4.99 -15.36
C LEU A 137 0.16 4.33 -16.62
N ASP A 138 1.27 3.60 -16.50
CA ASP A 138 1.90 2.90 -17.62
C ASP A 138 1.14 1.63 -18.02
N TYR A 139 0.32 1.10 -17.12
CA TYR A 139 -0.54 -0.06 -17.39
C TYR A 139 -1.89 0.31 -18.04
N ILE A 140 -2.21 1.61 -18.10
CA ILE A 140 -3.46 2.08 -18.70
C ILE A 140 -3.30 2.18 -20.22
N PRO A 141 -4.20 1.60 -21.02
CA PRO A 141 -4.18 1.76 -22.47
C PRO A 141 -4.13 3.23 -22.88
N GLN A 142 -3.28 3.56 -23.86
CA GLN A 142 -3.00 4.95 -24.26
C GLN A 142 -4.25 5.73 -24.67
N ASN A 143 -5.21 5.09 -25.37
CA ASN A 143 -6.48 5.70 -25.75
C ASN A 143 -7.33 6.08 -24.53
N ILE A 144 -7.33 5.29 -23.45
CA ILE A 144 -8.02 5.60 -22.19
C ILE A 144 -7.25 6.70 -21.46
N LYS A 145 -5.93 6.55 -21.32
CA LYS A 145 -5.05 7.53 -20.64
C LYS A 145 -5.25 8.91 -21.28
N LYS A 146 -5.10 9.06 -22.59
CA LYS A 146 -5.24 10.33 -23.30
C LYS A 146 -6.63 10.96 -23.12
N LYS A 147 -7.70 10.15 -23.19
CA LYS A 147 -9.08 10.64 -23.11
C LYS A 147 -9.50 11.09 -21.73
N TYR A 148 -9.04 10.40 -20.67
CA TYR A 148 -9.52 10.59 -19.31
C TYR A 148 -8.46 11.12 -18.34
N TYR A 149 -7.30 11.58 -18.82
CA TYR A 149 -6.20 12.08 -18.00
C TYR A 149 -6.62 13.21 -17.05
N HIS A 150 -7.55 14.05 -17.46
CA HIS A 150 -8.11 15.16 -16.66
C HIS A 150 -8.83 14.69 -15.39
N LYS A 151 -9.19 13.40 -15.28
CA LYS A 151 -9.77 12.80 -14.08
C LYS A 151 -8.73 12.24 -13.13
N PHE A 152 -7.47 12.12 -13.56
CA PHE A 152 -6.44 11.38 -12.83
C PHE A 152 -5.80 12.23 -11.75
N PHE A 153 -5.52 11.59 -10.62
CA PHE A 153 -4.69 12.14 -9.55
C PHE A 153 -3.83 11.03 -8.94
N ILE A 154 -2.69 11.42 -8.37
CA ILE A 154 -1.83 10.50 -7.65
C ILE A 154 -2.08 10.68 -6.16
N GLN A 155 -2.45 9.59 -5.51
CA GLN A 155 -2.67 9.52 -4.07
C GLN A 155 -1.79 8.42 -3.49
N SER A 156 -0.54 8.74 -3.21
CA SER A 156 0.32 7.82 -2.47
C SER A 156 -0.29 7.54 -1.08
N LEU A 157 0.09 6.42 -0.51
CA LEU A 157 -0.29 6.10 0.87
C LEU A 157 0.77 6.69 1.81
N GLY A 158 0.31 7.39 2.83
CA GLY A 158 1.19 8.00 3.82
C GLY A 158 1.51 7.06 4.99
N VAL A 159 2.37 7.55 5.88
CA VAL A 159 2.69 6.91 7.16
C VAL A 159 2.15 7.77 8.30
N ASP A 160 1.50 7.15 9.27
CA ASP A 160 1.10 7.80 10.52
C ASP A 160 2.32 7.88 11.45
N TYR A 161 2.96 9.02 11.48
CA TYR A 161 4.15 9.27 12.31
C TYR A 161 3.89 9.23 13.80
N ASN A 162 2.63 9.25 14.23
CA ASN A 162 2.25 9.03 15.64
C ASN A 162 2.28 7.53 15.99
N THR A 163 1.94 6.67 15.04
CA THR A 163 2.00 5.21 15.19
C THR A 163 3.42 4.69 14.94
N PHE A 164 4.09 5.20 13.89
CA PHE A 164 5.45 4.80 13.53
C PHE A 164 6.47 5.68 14.26
N THR A 165 6.69 5.37 15.53
CA THR A 165 7.66 6.06 16.40
C THR A 165 8.95 5.24 16.52
N ILE A 166 10.09 5.95 16.48
CA ILE A 166 11.40 5.33 16.64
C ILE A 166 11.55 4.84 18.07
N SER A 167 11.99 3.60 18.23
CA SER A 167 12.47 3.04 19.51
C SER A 167 13.80 2.35 19.31
N SER A 168 14.54 2.12 20.41
CA SER A 168 15.78 1.34 20.32
C SER A 168 15.49 -0.08 19.86
N LYS A 169 16.41 -0.66 19.09
CA LYS A 169 16.31 -2.05 18.62
C LYS A 169 16.20 -3.02 19.79
N GLU A 170 16.97 -2.77 20.83
CA GLU A 170 17.00 -3.58 22.04
C GLU A 170 15.62 -3.61 22.71
N LYS A 171 15.01 -2.45 22.91
CA LYS A 171 13.66 -2.37 23.49
C LYS A 171 12.65 -3.12 22.63
N ALA A 172 12.68 -2.89 21.30
CA ALA A 172 11.75 -3.56 20.39
C ALA A 172 11.92 -5.09 20.37
N GLN A 173 13.17 -5.59 20.51
CA GLN A 173 13.45 -7.03 20.65
C GLN A 173 12.90 -7.58 21.96
N ASP A 174 13.01 -6.83 23.07
CA ASP A 174 12.44 -7.21 24.37
C ASP A 174 10.90 -7.26 24.30
N ASP A 175 10.28 -6.24 23.73
CA ASP A 175 8.82 -6.15 23.57
C ASP A 175 8.26 -7.33 22.77
N LEU A 176 9.04 -7.85 21.80
CA LEU A 176 8.70 -9.03 20.99
C LEU A 176 9.18 -10.35 21.60
N HIS A 177 9.85 -10.34 22.75
CA HIS A 177 10.49 -11.51 23.38
C HIS A 177 11.50 -12.21 22.45
N PHE A 178 12.21 -11.45 21.61
CA PHE A 178 13.24 -11.98 20.73
C PHE A 178 14.61 -11.96 21.41
N PRO A 179 15.44 -12.98 21.19
CA PRO A 179 16.85 -12.93 21.59
C PRO A 179 17.56 -11.74 20.95
N ARG A 180 18.51 -11.15 21.69
CA ARG A 180 19.38 -10.12 21.12
C ARG A 180 20.08 -10.64 19.86
N GLY A 181 20.07 -9.86 18.80
CA GLY A 181 20.65 -10.33 17.54
C GLY A 181 20.54 -9.33 16.41
N LYS A 182 21.05 -9.74 15.26
CA LYS A 182 20.91 -9.02 14.01
C LYS A 182 19.78 -9.64 13.18
N TYR A 183 18.76 -8.83 12.92
CA TYR A 183 17.56 -9.28 12.20
C TYR A 183 17.36 -8.50 10.90
N ILE A 184 17.04 -9.23 9.85
CA ILE A 184 16.59 -8.68 8.56
C ILE A 184 15.11 -8.92 8.47
N LEU A 185 14.32 -7.84 8.44
CA LEU A 185 12.87 -7.93 8.36
C LEU A 185 12.42 -8.24 6.93
N PHE A 186 11.58 -9.24 6.80
CA PHE A 186 10.89 -9.61 5.57
C PHE A 186 9.38 -9.58 5.80
N SER A 187 8.67 -8.76 5.04
CA SER A 187 7.21 -8.62 5.17
C SER A 187 6.49 -9.60 4.26
N ASP A 188 5.81 -10.58 4.86
CA ASP A 188 4.99 -11.58 4.16
C ASP A 188 3.61 -11.73 4.79
N VAL A 189 2.85 -10.66 4.79
CA VAL A 189 1.53 -10.59 5.44
C VAL A 189 0.56 -11.66 4.92
N SER A 190 0.69 -12.06 3.66
CA SER A 190 -0.25 -12.97 2.98
C SER A 190 0.28 -14.39 2.79
N ASN A 191 1.48 -14.69 3.23
CA ASN A 191 2.18 -15.97 2.94
C ASN A 191 2.12 -16.34 1.45
N SER A 192 2.43 -15.36 0.60
CA SER A 192 2.27 -15.47 -0.85
C SER A 192 3.60 -15.75 -1.53
N SER A 193 3.62 -16.69 -2.46
CA SER A 193 4.80 -16.97 -3.29
C SER A 193 5.30 -15.75 -4.10
N ILE A 194 4.42 -14.77 -4.35
CA ILE A 194 4.76 -13.52 -5.02
C ILE A 194 5.79 -12.71 -4.20
N LYS A 195 5.80 -12.86 -2.88
CA LYS A 195 6.75 -12.17 -1.99
C LYS A 195 8.18 -12.69 -2.10
N ARG A 196 8.37 -13.88 -2.69
CA ARG A 196 9.68 -14.49 -2.94
C ARG A 196 10.51 -14.61 -1.65
N ARG A 197 9.92 -15.25 -0.64
CA ARG A 197 10.61 -15.57 0.62
C ARG A 197 11.87 -16.43 0.37
N ASP A 198 11.82 -17.32 -0.62
CA ASP A 198 12.96 -18.11 -1.08
C ASP A 198 14.19 -17.24 -1.40
N LEU A 199 13.98 -16.13 -2.11
CA LEU A 199 15.04 -15.19 -2.45
C LEU A 199 15.55 -14.44 -1.21
N ALA A 200 14.66 -14.03 -0.29
CA ALA A 200 15.06 -13.38 0.94
C ALA A 200 15.93 -14.32 1.81
N GLU A 201 15.53 -15.58 1.97
CA GLU A 201 16.30 -16.60 2.69
C GLU A 201 17.68 -16.82 2.06
N ALA A 202 17.76 -16.90 0.74
CA ALA A 202 19.03 -17.04 0.03
C ALA A 202 19.96 -15.83 0.23
N ILE A 203 19.43 -14.61 0.16
CA ILE A 203 20.21 -13.39 0.42
C ILE A 203 20.77 -13.40 1.85
N VAL A 204 19.92 -13.71 2.85
CA VAL A 204 20.34 -13.73 4.26
C VAL A 204 21.39 -14.79 4.52
N ALA A 205 21.31 -15.96 3.88
CA ALA A 205 22.33 -17.00 3.97
C ALA A 205 23.71 -16.51 3.49
N HIS A 206 23.76 -15.67 2.44
CA HIS A 206 25.01 -15.06 1.95
C HIS A 206 25.49 -13.87 2.79
N LEU A 207 24.66 -13.25 3.62
CA LEU A 207 25.09 -12.21 4.54
C LEU A 207 25.91 -12.73 5.72
N GLY A 208 25.68 -13.97 6.12
CA GLY A 208 26.43 -14.66 7.18
C GLY A 208 25.53 -15.13 8.33
N THR A 209 26.04 -16.06 9.12
CA THR A 209 25.30 -16.78 10.17
C THR A 209 24.84 -15.91 11.36
N HIS A 210 25.38 -14.71 11.47
CA HIS A 210 24.98 -13.75 12.53
C HIS A 210 23.71 -12.96 12.20
N TYR A 211 23.26 -12.98 10.93
CA TYR A 211 21.96 -12.41 10.54
C TYR A 211 20.86 -13.49 10.55
N LYS A 212 19.69 -13.09 11.04
CA LYS A 212 18.50 -13.93 11.04
C LYS A 212 17.38 -13.27 10.24
N LEU A 213 16.70 -14.05 9.40
CA LEU A 213 15.49 -13.56 8.71
C LEU A 213 14.32 -13.48 9.70
N LEU A 214 13.78 -12.29 9.90
CA LEU A 214 12.59 -12.04 10.68
C LEU A 214 11.38 -11.93 9.74
N VAL A 215 10.60 -13.00 9.67
CA VAL A 215 9.41 -13.03 8.79
C VAL A 215 8.21 -12.43 9.53
N MET A 216 7.73 -11.30 9.04
CA MET A 216 6.53 -10.63 9.56
C MET A 216 5.29 -11.17 8.83
N CYS A 217 4.65 -12.18 9.41
CA CYS A 217 3.44 -12.82 8.88
C CYS A 217 2.35 -12.84 9.94
N GLY A 218 1.11 -12.47 9.58
CA GLY A 218 -0.02 -12.46 10.51
C GLY A 218 0.09 -11.46 11.67
N VAL A 219 0.95 -10.46 11.54
CA VAL A 219 1.20 -9.42 12.56
C VAL A 219 0.08 -8.39 12.52
N LYS A 220 -0.38 -7.96 13.70
CA LYS A 220 -1.37 -6.88 13.81
C LYS A 220 -0.75 -5.56 13.33
N PRO A 221 -1.51 -4.68 12.67
CA PRO A 221 -1.01 -3.40 12.19
C PRO A 221 -0.35 -2.51 13.26
N CYS A 222 -0.81 -2.59 14.50
CA CYS A 222 -0.22 -1.85 15.64
C CYS A 222 1.17 -2.36 16.04
N ASP A 223 1.49 -3.61 15.76
CA ASP A 223 2.77 -4.22 16.12
C ASP A 223 3.84 -4.07 15.04
N VAL A 224 3.44 -3.69 13.81
CA VAL A 224 4.36 -3.50 12.67
C VAL A 224 5.53 -2.57 12.99
N PRO A 225 5.33 -1.40 13.65
CA PRO A 225 6.45 -0.53 14.03
C PRO A 225 7.46 -1.21 14.94
N THR A 226 7.01 -2.06 15.88
CA THR A 226 7.89 -2.80 16.79
C THR A 226 8.75 -3.82 16.03
N TYR A 227 8.17 -4.56 15.07
CA TYR A 227 8.93 -5.47 14.21
C TYR A 227 9.98 -4.75 13.38
N ILE A 228 9.65 -3.59 12.80
CA ILE A 228 10.60 -2.79 12.03
C ILE A 228 11.70 -2.25 12.96
N ASN A 229 11.36 -1.72 14.14
CA ASN A 229 12.35 -1.24 15.12
C ASN A 229 13.28 -2.35 15.60
N ALA A 230 12.80 -3.59 15.75
CA ALA A 230 13.59 -4.74 16.20
C ALA A 230 14.63 -5.21 15.17
N SER A 231 14.52 -4.77 13.91
CA SER A 231 15.39 -5.19 12.80
C SER A 231 16.55 -4.22 12.57
N ASP A 232 17.59 -4.69 11.88
CA ASP A 232 18.73 -3.88 11.42
C ASP A 232 18.45 -3.24 10.05
N LEU A 233 17.71 -3.95 9.20
CA LEU A 233 17.27 -3.49 7.89
C LEU A 233 15.98 -4.21 7.46
N VAL A 234 15.34 -3.68 6.42
CA VAL A 234 14.15 -4.30 5.81
C VAL A 234 14.46 -4.71 4.38
N LEU A 235 13.98 -5.89 3.99
CA LEU A 235 14.23 -6.51 2.69
C LEU A 235 12.90 -6.75 1.96
N LEU A 236 12.83 -6.35 0.69
CA LEU A 236 11.71 -6.61 -0.21
C LEU A 236 12.18 -7.33 -1.47
N THR A 237 11.70 -8.55 -1.67
CA THR A 237 12.09 -9.43 -2.78
C THR A 237 10.95 -9.77 -3.74
N SER A 238 9.80 -9.13 -3.59
CA SER A 238 8.56 -9.42 -4.31
C SER A 238 8.72 -9.39 -5.84
N ASP A 239 7.99 -10.25 -6.53
CA ASP A 239 7.86 -10.21 -7.99
C ASP A 239 6.88 -9.13 -8.44
N GLU A 240 5.87 -8.83 -7.63
CA GLU A 240 4.81 -7.86 -7.95
C GLU A 240 4.48 -6.98 -6.74
N GLU A 241 4.48 -5.67 -6.97
CA GLU A 241 3.99 -4.64 -6.04
C GLU A 241 3.37 -3.49 -6.85
N GLY A 242 2.46 -2.77 -6.23
CA GLY A 242 1.99 -1.48 -6.75
C GLY A 242 2.87 -0.35 -6.21
N SER A 243 2.65 -0.03 -4.94
CA SER A 243 3.41 0.94 -4.15
C SER A 243 3.55 0.37 -2.74
N PRO A 244 4.66 -0.34 -2.44
CA PRO A 244 4.79 -1.08 -1.19
C PRO A 244 4.90 -0.15 0.02
N ASN A 245 3.92 -0.23 0.93
CA ASN A 245 3.87 0.61 2.14
C ASN A 245 5.03 0.36 3.08
N ILE A 246 5.51 -0.87 3.14
CA ILE A 246 6.61 -1.26 4.05
C ILE A 246 7.88 -0.43 3.81
N ILE A 247 8.10 0.10 2.58
CA ILE A 247 9.21 1.02 2.30
C ILE A 247 9.04 2.29 3.13
N ARG A 248 7.89 2.95 3.01
CA ARG A 248 7.61 4.21 3.73
C ARG A 248 7.61 4.01 5.23
N GLU A 249 7.06 2.90 5.70
CA GLU A 249 7.00 2.51 7.12
C GLU A 249 8.41 2.32 7.69
N ALA A 250 9.30 1.65 6.96
CA ALA A 250 10.69 1.47 7.36
C ALA A 250 11.48 2.80 7.35
N LEU A 251 11.33 3.60 6.30
CA LEU A 251 11.97 4.91 6.19
C LEU A 251 11.52 5.88 7.28
N ALA A 252 10.23 5.83 7.67
CA ALA A 252 9.70 6.61 8.78
C ALA A 252 10.31 6.22 10.15
N LEU A 253 10.86 5.01 10.25
CA LEU A 253 11.57 4.51 11.43
C LEU A 253 13.09 4.52 11.27
N ASN A 254 13.59 5.24 10.26
CA ASN A 254 15.02 5.34 9.95
C ASN A 254 15.70 3.98 9.67
N LYS A 255 14.95 2.99 9.16
CA LYS A 255 15.54 1.68 8.87
C LYS A 255 16.04 1.62 7.43
N PRO A 256 17.28 1.17 7.21
CA PRO A 256 17.79 0.87 5.89
C PRO A 256 16.88 -0.08 5.14
N PHE A 257 16.62 0.20 3.86
CA PHE A 257 15.71 -0.57 3.04
C PHE A 257 16.37 -1.07 1.75
N PHE A 258 16.27 -2.35 1.48
CA PHE A 258 16.81 -2.97 0.28
C PHE A 258 15.69 -3.67 -0.49
N SER A 259 15.53 -3.30 -1.75
CA SER A 259 14.44 -3.81 -2.58
C SER A 259 14.94 -4.29 -3.93
N VAL A 260 14.42 -5.39 -4.42
CA VAL A 260 14.49 -5.66 -5.86
C VAL A 260 13.69 -4.61 -6.63
N LYS A 261 13.97 -4.40 -7.91
CA LYS A 261 13.21 -3.47 -8.76
C LYS A 261 11.77 -3.97 -8.94
N VAL A 262 10.83 -3.40 -8.17
CA VAL A 262 9.42 -3.77 -8.19
C VAL A 262 8.54 -2.56 -7.84
N GLY A 263 7.35 -2.45 -8.46
CA GLY A 263 6.44 -1.32 -8.25
C GLY A 263 7.13 0.01 -8.46
N ASP A 264 6.94 0.92 -7.51
CA ASP A 264 7.61 2.22 -7.44
C ASP A 264 8.79 2.25 -6.46
N ALA A 265 9.30 1.09 -6.03
CA ALA A 265 10.38 1.00 -5.04
C ALA A 265 11.61 1.83 -5.43
N ALA A 266 12.00 1.82 -6.71
CA ALA A 266 13.15 2.61 -7.18
C ALA A 266 12.93 4.11 -6.94
N LYS A 267 11.72 4.64 -7.19
CA LYS A 267 11.38 6.04 -6.95
C LYS A 267 11.35 6.37 -5.46
N GLN A 268 10.83 5.44 -4.64
CA GLN A 268 10.78 5.65 -3.18
C GLN A 268 12.15 5.65 -2.51
N LEU A 269 13.13 4.94 -3.07
CA LEU A 269 14.50 4.83 -2.54
C LEU A 269 15.49 5.78 -3.21
N GLU A 270 15.06 6.57 -4.19
CA GLU A 270 15.91 7.48 -4.94
C GLU A 270 16.51 8.57 -4.01
N GLY A 271 17.82 8.77 -4.09
CA GLY A 271 18.54 9.78 -3.31
C GLY A 271 18.74 9.45 -1.83
N LEU A 272 18.43 8.22 -1.40
CA LEU A 272 18.70 7.75 -0.05
C LEU A 272 20.08 7.09 0.04
N GLU A 273 20.86 7.46 1.05
CA GLU A 273 22.24 6.98 1.22
C GLU A 273 22.32 5.57 1.80
N ASN A 274 21.34 5.20 2.66
CA ASN A 274 21.33 3.93 3.40
C ASN A 274 20.39 2.87 2.77
N SER A 275 19.77 3.17 1.64
CA SER A 275 18.74 2.32 1.04
C SER A 275 18.91 2.29 -0.48
N THR A 276 18.68 1.12 -1.13
CA THR A 276 18.88 1.01 -2.57
C THR A 276 18.14 -0.18 -3.19
N ILE A 277 18.12 -0.18 -4.52
CA ILE A 277 17.67 -1.32 -5.32
C ILE A 277 18.80 -2.34 -5.42
N ILE A 278 18.46 -3.60 -5.18
CA ILE A 278 19.37 -4.76 -5.22
C ILE A 278 19.05 -5.70 -6.38
N SER A 279 20.03 -6.50 -6.76
CA SER A 279 19.89 -7.57 -7.75
C SER A 279 18.96 -8.69 -7.25
N ARG A 280 18.36 -9.43 -8.18
CA ARG A 280 17.68 -10.70 -7.86
C ARG A 280 18.66 -11.87 -7.71
N ASN A 281 19.93 -11.68 -8.02
CA ASN A 281 20.98 -12.64 -7.70
C ASN A 281 21.31 -12.52 -6.20
N PRO A 282 21.15 -13.58 -5.38
CA PRO A 282 21.31 -13.49 -3.94
C PRO A 282 22.72 -13.12 -3.48
N ILE A 283 23.75 -13.54 -4.24
CA ILE A 283 25.15 -13.20 -3.91
C ILE A 283 25.42 -11.72 -4.16
N GLU A 284 25.01 -11.20 -5.31
CA GLU A 284 25.16 -9.78 -5.66
C GLU A 284 24.37 -8.92 -4.68
N ALA A 285 23.14 -9.29 -4.35
CA ALA A 285 22.31 -8.60 -3.39
C ALA A 285 22.96 -8.54 -2.00
N ALA A 286 23.47 -9.67 -1.52
CA ALA A 286 24.17 -9.72 -0.24
C ALA A 286 25.44 -8.84 -0.22
N ASN A 287 26.22 -8.82 -1.30
CA ASN A 287 27.40 -7.96 -1.41
C ASN A 287 27.03 -6.47 -1.37
N THR A 288 25.99 -6.08 -2.12
CA THR A 288 25.46 -4.71 -2.06
C THR A 288 25.02 -4.33 -0.65
N ILE A 289 24.28 -5.19 0.03
CA ILE A 289 23.84 -4.94 1.42
C ILE A 289 25.04 -4.80 2.36
N LYS A 290 26.06 -5.68 2.27
CA LYS A 290 27.29 -5.60 3.08
C LYS A 290 28.00 -4.28 2.86
N GLU A 291 28.15 -3.84 1.61
CA GLU A 291 28.77 -2.57 1.28
C GLU A 291 28.03 -1.40 1.94
N TYR A 292 26.71 -1.36 1.84
CA TYR A 292 25.92 -0.30 2.46
C TYR A 292 26.00 -0.34 3.99
N MET A 293 25.90 -1.53 4.59
CA MET A 293 25.96 -1.70 6.05
C MET A 293 27.35 -1.43 6.65
N SER A 294 28.41 -1.36 5.84
CA SER A 294 29.77 -1.01 6.29
C SER A 294 30.01 0.49 6.36
N LYS A 295 29.12 1.31 5.80
CA LYS A 295 29.23 2.77 5.78
C LYS A 295 28.56 3.36 7.03
N GLU A 296 29.13 4.42 7.59
CA GLU A 296 28.46 5.24 8.58
C GLU A 296 27.52 6.22 7.88
N TYR A 297 26.24 6.15 8.22
CA TYR A 297 25.24 7.07 7.71
C TYR A 297 24.73 7.99 8.80
N VAL A 298 24.65 9.27 8.50
CA VAL A 298 23.91 10.21 9.36
C VAL A 298 22.43 10.04 9.05
N ASP A 299 21.67 9.60 10.04
CA ASP A 299 20.30 9.19 9.86
C ASP A 299 19.33 10.37 9.92
N PHE A 300 19.01 10.92 8.75
CA PHE A 300 18.01 12.00 8.58
C PHE A 300 16.83 11.58 7.71
N THR A 301 16.69 10.30 7.38
CA THR A 301 15.66 9.81 6.43
C THR A 301 14.27 10.19 6.91
N ARG A 302 13.96 9.98 8.19
CA ARG A 302 12.67 10.35 8.78
C ARG A 302 12.37 11.84 8.60
N THR A 303 13.29 12.70 8.98
CA THR A 303 13.11 14.16 8.95
C THR A 303 12.96 14.68 7.53
N LYS A 304 13.76 14.19 6.59
CA LYS A 304 13.68 14.57 5.17
C LYS A 304 12.35 14.17 4.51
N LEU A 305 11.78 13.06 4.92
CA LEU A 305 10.62 12.48 4.26
C LEU A 305 9.31 12.77 4.98
N GLN A 306 9.33 13.30 6.21
CA GLN A 306 8.12 13.53 6.99
C GLN A 306 7.14 14.43 6.25
N ASP A 307 7.58 15.55 5.69
CA ASP A 307 6.72 16.49 4.97
C ASP A 307 6.13 15.92 3.67
N VAL A 308 6.70 14.82 3.17
CA VAL A 308 6.26 14.17 1.92
C VAL A 308 5.40 12.94 2.21
N LEU A 309 5.71 12.21 3.28
CA LEU A 309 5.13 10.91 3.59
C LEU A 309 4.11 10.95 4.72
N ASP A 310 3.99 12.08 5.46
CA ASP A 310 3.02 12.17 6.55
C ASP A 310 1.60 11.97 6.03
N PHE A 311 0.92 11.04 6.65
CA PHE A 311 -0.42 10.63 6.28
C PHE A 311 -1.43 11.80 6.31
N ASN A 312 -1.27 12.75 7.24
CA ASN A 312 -2.13 13.92 7.33
C ASN A 312 -1.92 14.85 6.14
N ILE A 313 -0.66 15.09 5.74
CA ILE A 313 -0.32 15.94 4.58
C ILE A 313 -0.87 15.33 3.28
N ILE A 314 -0.73 14.01 3.12
CA ILE A 314 -1.29 13.31 1.95
C ILE A 314 -2.81 13.39 1.92
N ASN A 315 -3.48 13.31 3.09
CA ASN A 315 -4.93 13.41 3.14
C ASN A 315 -5.44 14.83 2.89
N GLU A 316 -4.69 15.88 3.21
CA GLU A 316 -5.06 17.24 2.81
C GLU A 316 -5.25 17.35 1.29
N ARG A 317 -4.37 16.74 0.50
CA ARG A 317 -4.46 16.73 -0.97
C ARG A 317 -5.74 16.07 -1.48
N ILE A 318 -6.20 14.98 -0.85
CA ILE A 318 -7.46 14.36 -1.26
C ILE A 318 -8.67 15.18 -0.83
N ILE A 319 -8.59 15.87 0.33
CA ILE A 319 -9.64 16.78 0.80
C ILE A 319 -9.77 17.98 -0.14
N ASP A 320 -8.66 18.54 -0.61
CA ASP A 320 -8.66 19.60 -1.63
C ASP A 320 -9.41 19.16 -2.88
N LEU A 321 -9.21 17.91 -3.33
CA LEU A 321 -9.93 17.35 -4.48
C LEU A 321 -11.43 17.17 -4.19
N TYR A 322 -11.81 16.82 -2.97
CA TYR A 322 -13.23 16.72 -2.59
C TYR A 322 -13.93 18.09 -2.57
N GLU A 323 -13.21 19.15 -2.24
CA GLU A 323 -13.78 20.50 -2.20
C GLU A 323 -13.90 21.17 -3.58
N GLN A 324 -13.11 20.69 -4.57
CA GLN A 324 -13.15 21.21 -5.95
C GLN A 324 -14.37 20.72 -6.76
N ILE A 325 -15.15 19.83 -6.22
CA ILE A 325 -16.33 19.24 -6.83
C ILE A 325 -17.54 19.53 -5.93
#